data_383b9722fe5458d37f5ea8a6b7080c39
#
_entry.id   383b9722fe5458d37f5ea8a6b7080c39
#
_cell.length_a   1.000
_cell.length_b   1.000
_cell.length_c   1.000
_cell.angle_alpha   90.00
_cell.angle_beta   90.00
_cell.angle_gamma   90.00
#
_symmetry.space_group_name_H-M   'P 1'
#
loop_
_entity.id
_entity.type
_entity.pdbx_description
1 polymer ?
#
loop_
_entity_poly.entity_id
_entity_poly.type
_entity_poly.pdbx_seq_one_letter_code
_entity_poly.pdbx_strand_id
1 'polypeptide(L)'
;QIVVVVPEKAEYEVGFYKWLEHLARMGEQIDCRITFHTHPATMKYIKGYMAQKHTNVRTNFVEMNKWSGIRQMAVGMNEDHMLVVVTARPGFISYSRAMDRFPQILSRHFKQTNIMLLYPDQWGDPMEELTIFAPNGRAVTVQPKSFGGWIRLGWRKLLSRKYTLTKKGKK
;
A
#
# COMPACT_ATOMS: atom_id res chain seq x y z
N GLN A 1 -12.70 -13.75 4.85
CA GLN A 1 -11.98 -12.53 5.24
C GLN A 1 -10.73 -12.33 4.41
N ILE A 2 -10.44 -11.07 4.02
CA ILE A 2 -9.18 -10.71 3.36
C ILE A 2 -8.24 -10.12 4.40
N VAL A 3 -7.03 -10.64 4.49
CA VAL A 3 -5.96 -10.14 5.36
C VAL A 3 -4.85 -9.58 4.46
N VAL A 4 -4.54 -8.30 4.59
CA VAL A 4 -3.59 -7.60 3.72
C VAL A 4 -2.37 -7.17 4.52
N VAL A 5 -1.20 -7.62 4.12
CA VAL A 5 0.08 -7.20 4.70
C VAL A 5 0.70 -6.17 3.77
N VAL A 6 0.93 -4.96 4.29
CA VAL A 6 1.42 -3.83 3.49
C VAL A 6 2.76 -3.35 4.03
N PRO A 7 3.77 -3.19 3.18
CA PRO A 7 5.07 -2.69 3.59
C PRO A 7 5.00 -1.22 4.03
N GLU A 8 5.93 -0.85 4.90
CA GLU A 8 6.20 0.54 5.22
C GLU A 8 6.58 1.30 3.96
N LYS A 9 6.09 2.53 3.82
CA LYS A 9 6.34 3.42 2.68
C LYS A 9 5.67 2.99 1.37
N ALA A 10 4.74 2.02 1.41
CA ALA A 10 3.97 1.64 0.23
C ALA A 10 3.16 2.81 -0.36
N GLU A 11 2.75 3.76 0.48
CA GLU A 11 2.02 4.97 0.07
C GLU A 11 2.77 5.86 -0.91
N TYR A 12 4.07 5.66 -1.06
CA TYR A 12 4.93 6.39 -1.99
C TYR A 12 5.17 5.66 -3.31
N GLU A 13 4.63 4.46 -3.48
CA GLU A 13 4.67 3.72 -4.74
C GLU A 13 3.56 4.19 -5.68
N VAL A 14 3.86 4.28 -6.97
CA VAL A 14 2.93 4.78 -8.00
C VAL A 14 1.60 4.03 -8.00
N GLY A 15 1.65 2.72 -7.91
CA GLY A 15 0.47 1.86 -7.94
C GLY A 15 -0.29 1.74 -6.61
N PHE A 16 0.07 2.51 -5.57
CA PHE A 16 -0.50 2.33 -4.23
C PHE A 16 -2.03 2.41 -4.21
N TYR A 17 -2.60 3.50 -4.71
CA TYR A 17 -4.05 3.69 -4.70
C TYR A 17 -4.77 2.77 -5.69
N LYS A 18 -4.10 2.37 -6.76
CA LYS A 18 -4.65 1.49 -7.78
C LYS A 18 -4.94 0.08 -7.21
N TRP A 19 -3.96 -0.54 -6.55
CA TRP A 19 -4.21 -1.84 -5.92
C TRP A 19 -5.14 -1.75 -4.72
N LEU A 20 -5.08 -0.65 -3.96
CA LEU A 20 -5.97 -0.43 -2.82
C LEU A 20 -7.43 -0.33 -3.27
N GLU A 21 -7.70 0.39 -4.37
CA GLU A 21 -9.01 0.46 -5.03
C GLU A 21 -9.51 -0.94 -5.44
N HIS A 22 -8.66 -1.75 -6.08
CA HIS A 22 -9.06 -3.08 -6.50
C HIS A 22 -9.41 -3.99 -5.31
N LEU A 23 -8.64 -3.95 -4.23
CA LEU A 23 -8.93 -4.72 -3.02
C LEU A 23 -10.20 -4.24 -2.33
N ALA A 24 -10.43 -2.91 -2.28
CA ALA A 24 -11.64 -2.35 -1.72
C ALA A 24 -12.88 -2.82 -2.48
N ARG A 25 -12.87 -2.70 -3.82
CA ARG A 25 -13.96 -3.20 -4.68
C ARG A 25 -14.20 -4.70 -4.52
N MET A 26 -13.13 -5.49 -4.42
CA MET A 26 -13.27 -6.91 -4.16
C MET A 26 -13.96 -7.15 -2.80
N GLY A 27 -13.56 -6.43 -1.74
CA GLY A 27 -14.20 -6.52 -0.44
C GLY A 27 -15.68 -6.12 -0.46
N GLU A 28 -16.05 -5.10 -1.25
CA GLU A 28 -17.44 -4.69 -1.47
C GLU A 28 -18.24 -5.80 -2.19
N GLN A 29 -17.70 -6.31 -3.29
CA GLN A 29 -18.42 -7.30 -4.12
C GLN A 29 -18.71 -8.61 -3.41
N ILE A 30 -17.81 -9.08 -2.54
CA ILE A 30 -17.98 -10.34 -1.81
C ILE A 30 -18.43 -10.12 -0.35
N ASP A 31 -18.79 -8.89 0.01
CA ASP A 31 -19.19 -8.45 1.37
C ASP A 31 -18.29 -9.01 2.47
N CYS A 32 -16.99 -8.90 2.31
CA CYS A 32 -16.05 -9.40 3.29
C CYS A 32 -15.28 -8.29 4.00
N ARG A 33 -14.84 -8.60 5.22
CA ARG A 33 -13.97 -7.70 5.98
C ARG A 33 -12.55 -7.74 5.41
N ILE A 34 -11.92 -6.57 5.33
CA ILE A 34 -10.51 -6.43 5.00
C ILE A 34 -9.74 -5.98 6.25
N THR A 35 -8.75 -6.76 6.66
CA THR A 35 -7.85 -6.42 7.77
C THR A 35 -6.47 -6.06 7.22
N PHE A 36 -6.05 -4.81 7.43
CA PHE A 36 -4.74 -4.31 7.01
C PHE A 36 -3.73 -4.42 8.14
N HIS A 37 -2.64 -5.13 7.91
CA HIS A 37 -1.47 -5.19 8.77
C HIS A 37 -0.35 -4.35 8.17
N THR A 38 0.02 -3.25 8.81
CA THR A 38 0.99 -2.31 8.25
C THR A 38 1.61 -1.41 9.32
N HIS A 39 2.68 -0.71 8.94
CA HIS A 39 3.29 0.30 9.78
C HIS A 39 2.34 1.49 10.02
N PRO A 40 2.32 2.11 11.23
CA PRO A 40 1.42 3.21 11.56
C PRO A 40 1.47 4.40 10.60
N ALA A 41 2.63 4.71 10.04
CA ALA A 41 2.79 5.79 9.06
C ALA A 41 2.00 5.52 7.78
N THR A 42 2.12 4.31 7.20
CA THR A 42 1.39 3.87 6.00
C THR A 42 -0.11 3.69 6.29
N MET A 43 -0.44 3.22 7.49
CA MET A 43 -1.83 3.00 7.94
C MET A 43 -2.70 4.26 7.80
N LYS A 44 -2.16 5.43 8.09
CA LYS A 44 -2.88 6.71 8.00
C LYS A 44 -3.39 6.97 6.58
N TYR A 45 -2.61 6.65 5.57
CA TYR A 45 -2.98 6.84 4.16
C TYR A 45 -4.07 5.85 3.75
N ILE A 46 -3.96 4.58 4.15
CA ILE A 46 -4.99 3.57 3.87
C ILE A 46 -6.31 3.96 4.53
N LYS A 47 -6.29 4.32 5.83
CA LYS A 47 -7.47 4.78 6.57
C LYS A 47 -8.14 5.98 5.90
N GLY A 48 -7.35 6.99 5.52
CA GLY A 48 -7.86 8.18 4.85
C GLY A 48 -8.54 7.86 3.52
N TYR A 49 -7.92 6.99 2.72
CA TYR A 49 -8.48 6.56 1.45
C TYR A 49 -9.77 5.76 1.62
N MET A 50 -9.77 4.75 2.48
CA MET A 50 -10.93 3.89 2.73
C MET A 50 -12.12 4.69 3.27
N ALA A 51 -11.88 5.59 4.23
CA ALA A 51 -12.92 6.44 4.80
C ALA A 51 -13.56 7.40 3.78
N GLN A 52 -12.80 7.81 2.77
CA GLN A 52 -13.30 8.76 1.77
C GLN A 52 -13.99 8.08 0.57
N LYS A 53 -13.45 6.93 0.12
CA LYS A 53 -13.88 6.32 -1.14
C LYS A 53 -14.70 5.05 -0.97
N HIS A 54 -14.51 4.32 0.14
CA HIS A 54 -15.05 2.98 0.33
C HIS A 54 -15.64 2.84 1.75
N THR A 55 -16.58 3.72 2.09
CA THR A 55 -17.22 3.75 3.42
C THR A 55 -18.00 2.48 3.75
N ASN A 56 -18.43 1.73 2.75
CA ASN A 56 -19.20 0.50 2.90
C ASN A 56 -18.33 -0.73 3.17
N VAL A 57 -17.01 -0.64 2.94
CA VAL A 57 -16.11 -1.77 3.20
C VAL A 57 -15.80 -1.86 4.70
N ARG A 58 -16.07 -3.02 5.28
CA ARG A 58 -15.70 -3.29 6.67
C ARG A 58 -14.19 -3.46 6.78
N THR A 59 -13.52 -2.45 7.33
CA THR A 59 -12.05 -2.47 7.48
C THR A 59 -11.63 -2.61 8.93
N ASN A 60 -10.53 -3.33 9.15
CA ASN A 60 -9.81 -3.39 10.41
C ASN A 60 -8.33 -3.07 10.18
N PHE A 61 -7.65 -2.55 11.20
CA PHE A 61 -6.26 -2.11 11.09
C PHE A 61 -5.45 -2.62 12.27
N VAL A 62 -4.36 -3.30 11.96
CA VAL A 62 -3.44 -3.86 12.94
C VAL A 62 -2.04 -3.32 12.67
N GLU A 63 -1.39 -2.82 13.70
CA GLU A 63 -0.01 -2.33 13.58
C GLU A 63 0.95 -3.51 13.41
N MET A 64 1.81 -3.39 12.41
CA MET A 64 2.88 -4.32 12.16
C MET A 64 4.19 -3.59 11.84
N ASN A 65 5.08 -3.56 12.81
CA ASN A 65 6.35 -2.84 12.69
C ASN A 65 7.50 -3.71 12.14
N LYS A 66 7.32 -5.02 12.11
CA LYS A 66 8.37 -5.97 11.67
C LYS A 66 7.76 -7.13 10.87
N TRP A 67 8.46 -7.52 9.82
CA TRP A 67 8.07 -8.66 8.98
C TRP A 67 8.05 -10.02 9.70
N SER A 68 8.72 -10.13 10.85
CA SER A 68 8.63 -11.35 11.68
C SER A 68 7.21 -11.66 12.14
N GLY A 69 6.35 -10.66 12.26
CA GLY A 69 4.94 -10.82 12.61
C GLY A 69 4.13 -11.65 11.61
N ILE A 70 4.55 -11.71 10.34
CA ILE A 70 3.83 -12.47 9.32
C ILE A 70 3.69 -13.97 9.66
N ARG A 71 4.69 -14.55 10.33
CA ARG A 71 4.64 -15.96 10.74
C ARG A 71 3.60 -16.21 11.84
N GLN A 72 3.41 -15.24 12.74
CA GLN A 72 2.46 -15.34 13.84
C GLN A 72 1.02 -15.30 13.32
N MET A 73 0.78 -14.60 12.19
CA MET A 73 -0.54 -14.53 11.57
C MET A 73 -1.02 -15.90 11.07
N ALA A 74 -0.11 -16.80 10.72
CA ALA A 74 -0.45 -18.11 10.19
C ALA A 74 -1.25 -18.97 11.18
N VAL A 75 -1.07 -18.74 12.49
CA VAL A 75 -1.76 -19.51 13.56
C VAL A 75 -3.28 -19.29 13.54
N GLY A 76 -3.73 -18.11 13.12
CA GLY A 76 -5.17 -17.76 13.08
C GLY A 76 -5.80 -17.81 11.69
N MET A 77 -5.08 -18.32 10.67
CA MET A 77 -5.54 -18.32 9.29
C MET A 77 -5.84 -19.74 8.79
N ASN A 78 -6.92 -19.86 8.04
CA ASN A 78 -7.41 -21.11 7.44
C ASN A 78 -7.86 -20.86 5.98
N GLU A 79 -8.55 -21.81 5.39
CA GLU A 79 -9.07 -21.76 4.01
C GLU A 79 -10.13 -20.68 3.76
N ASP A 80 -10.81 -20.19 4.81
CA ASP A 80 -11.77 -19.07 4.72
C ASP A 80 -11.10 -17.71 4.64
N HIS A 81 -9.77 -17.67 4.73
CA HIS A 81 -8.97 -16.46 4.65
C HIS A 81 -8.22 -16.37 3.32
N MET A 82 -8.15 -15.16 2.80
CA MET A 82 -7.21 -14.79 1.74
C MET A 82 -6.13 -13.90 2.33
N LEU A 83 -4.89 -14.35 2.26
CA LEU A 83 -3.73 -13.54 2.61
C LEU A 83 -3.21 -12.82 1.37
N VAL A 84 -3.29 -11.50 1.36
CA VAL A 84 -2.68 -10.66 0.33
C VAL A 84 -1.41 -10.04 0.90
N VAL A 85 -0.28 -10.34 0.30
CA VAL A 85 1.01 -9.74 0.68
C VAL A 85 1.43 -8.76 -0.41
N VAL A 86 1.33 -7.48 -0.07
CA VAL A 86 1.86 -6.41 -0.93
C VAL A 86 3.37 -6.40 -0.80
N THR A 87 4.06 -6.48 -1.92
CA THR A 87 5.52 -6.55 -1.96
C THR A 87 6.08 -5.48 -2.90
N ALA A 88 7.39 -5.35 -2.92
CA ALA A 88 8.08 -4.39 -3.79
C ALA A 88 9.29 -5.04 -4.46
N ARG A 89 9.70 -4.48 -5.61
CA ARG A 89 10.91 -4.90 -6.29
C ARG A 89 12.14 -4.22 -5.70
N PRO A 90 13.33 -4.84 -5.76
CA PRO A 90 14.58 -4.19 -5.36
C PRO A 90 14.76 -2.84 -6.05
N GLY A 91 15.21 -1.84 -5.28
CA GLY A 91 15.42 -0.47 -5.75
C GLY A 91 14.25 0.48 -5.50
N PHE A 92 13.08 -0.01 -5.15
CA PHE A 92 11.92 0.80 -4.81
C PHE A 92 11.85 1.13 -3.30
N ILE A 93 11.13 2.20 -2.95
CA ILE A 93 11.18 2.79 -1.61
C ILE A 93 10.56 1.89 -0.53
N SER A 94 9.56 1.09 -0.89
CA SER A 94 8.88 0.16 0.02
C SER A 94 9.55 -1.22 0.10
N TYR A 95 10.62 -1.44 -0.69
CA TYR A 95 11.33 -2.70 -0.69
C TYR A 95 12.10 -2.96 0.62
N SER A 96 12.04 -4.19 1.06
CA SER A 96 12.84 -4.72 2.16
C SER A 96 13.42 -6.09 1.78
N ARG A 97 14.66 -6.36 2.15
CA ARG A 97 15.31 -7.68 1.93
C ARG A 97 14.54 -8.85 2.55
N ALA A 98 13.71 -8.59 3.54
CA ALA A 98 12.83 -9.62 4.10
C ALA A 98 11.84 -10.17 3.08
N MET A 99 11.47 -9.39 2.06
CA MET A 99 10.53 -9.78 1.01
C MET A 99 11.09 -10.91 0.13
N ASP A 100 12.41 -11.00 -0.03
CA ASP A 100 13.06 -12.06 -0.81
C ASP A 100 12.78 -13.46 -0.25
N ARG A 101 12.43 -13.53 1.04
CA ARG A 101 12.12 -14.77 1.75
C ARG A 101 10.63 -15.07 1.83
N PHE A 102 9.76 -14.20 1.30
CA PHE A 102 8.31 -14.41 1.37
C PHE A 102 7.86 -15.72 0.73
N PRO A 103 8.32 -16.11 -0.47
CA PRO A 103 7.89 -17.39 -1.06
C PRO A 103 8.15 -18.57 -0.11
N GLN A 104 9.31 -18.60 0.54
CA GLN A 104 9.67 -19.66 1.48
C GLN A 104 8.85 -19.61 2.78
N ILE A 105 8.64 -18.41 3.32
CA ILE A 105 7.86 -18.22 4.55
C ILE A 105 6.40 -18.58 4.31
N LEU A 106 5.83 -18.11 3.23
CA LEU A 106 4.42 -18.32 2.90
C LEU A 106 4.12 -19.77 2.61
N SER A 107 4.91 -20.42 1.76
CA SER A 107 4.73 -21.84 1.46
C SER A 107 4.89 -22.77 2.68
N ARG A 108 5.73 -22.38 3.63
CA ARG A 108 5.99 -23.15 4.83
C ARG A 108 4.91 -23.03 5.90
N HIS A 109 4.37 -21.81 6.08
CA HIS A 109 3.51 -21.49 7.22
C HIS A 109 2.03 -21.35 6.89
N PHE A 110 1.65 -21.09 5.62
CA PHE A 110 0.27 -20.83 5.20
C PHE A 110 -0.24 -21.92 4.25
N LYS A 111 -0.17 -23.18 4.67
CA LYS A 111 -0.50 -24.32 3.82
C LYS A 111 -1.99 -24.46 3.48
N GLN A 112 -2.85 -23.92 4.33
CA GLN A 112 -4.31 -24.02 4.20
C GLN A 112 -4.95 -22.65 3.92
N THR A 113 -4.15 -21.67 3.50
CA THR A 113 -4.64 -20.30 3.27
C THR A 113 -4.46 -19.95 1.80
N ASN A 114 -5.46 -19.33 1.20
CA ASN A 114 -5.32 -18.76 -0.14
C ASN A 114 -4.36 -17.55 -0.09
N ILE A 115 -3.32 -17.55 -0.91
CA ILE A 115 -2.27 -16.52 -0.87
C ILE A 115 -2.22 -15.78 -2.20
N MET A 116 -2.20 -14.46 -2.14
CA MET A 116 -1.93 -13.58 -3.26
C MET A 116 -0.67 -12.76 -2.97
N LEU A 117 0.35 -12.87 -3.82
CA LEU A 117 1.48 -11.93 -3.83
C LEU A 117 1.17 -10.79 -4.81
N LEU A 118 1.08 -9.59 -4.29
CA LEU A 118 0.74 -8.42 -5.07
C LEU A 118 1.99 -7.56 -5.27
N TYR A 119 2.39 -7.40 -6.53
CA TYR A 119 3.44 -6.47 -6.94
C TYR A 119 2.77 -5.21 -7.52
N PRO A 120 2.78 -4.10 -6.79
CA PRO A 120 2.23 -2.84 -7.30
C PRO A 120 2.91 -2.40 -8.59
N ASP A 121 2.21 -1.60 -9.36
CA ASP A 121 2.86 -0.83 -10.41
C ASP A 121 3.85 0.15 -9.77
N GLN A 122 5.10 0.01 -10.07
CA GLN A 122 6.17 0.82 -9.50
C GLN A 122 6.83 1.73 -10.55
N TRP A 123 6.54 1.49 -11.84
CA TRP A 123 7.09 2.28 -12.93
C TRP A 123 6.19 3.44 -13.32
N GLY A 124 4.86 3.22 -13.28
CA GLY A 124 3.84 4.17 -13.69
C GLY A 124 3.88 4.50 -15.18
N ASP A 125 2.82 5.12 -15.68
CA ASP A 125 2.89 5.84 -16.95
C ASP A 125 3.49 7.22 -16.67
N PRO A 126 4.56 7.64 -17.38
CA PRO A 126 5.17 8.96 -17.22
C PRO A 126 4.19 10.12 -17.51
N MET A 127 3.11 9.84 -18.22
CA MET A 127 2.07 10.79 -18.58
C MET A 127 0.81 10.69 -17.71
N GLU A 128 0.73 9.68 -16.83
CA GLU A 128 -0.42 9.51 -15.93
C GLU A 128 -0.36 10.51 -14.77
N GLU A 129 -1.46 11.22 -14.54
CA GLU A 129 -1.61 12.09 -13.39
C GLU A 129 -1.65 11.27 -12.10
N LEU A 130 -0.70 11.51 -11.21
CA LEU A 130 -0.66 10.86 -9.91
C LEU A 130 -1.58 11.57 -8.93
N THR A 131 -2.66 10.93 -8.54
CA THR A 131 -3.49 11.39 -7.44
C THR A 131 -2.99 10.77 -6.14
N ILE A 132 -2.44 11.60 -5.26
CA ILE A 132 -1.98 11.22 -3.94
C ILE A 132 -3.02 11.69 -2.92
N PHE A 133 -3.44 10.80 -2.03
CA PHE A 133 -4.32 11.17 -0.92
C PHE A 133 -3.50 11.49 0.32
N ALA A 134 -3.64 12.70 0.83
CA ALA A 134 -3.05 13.06 2.11
C ALA A 134 -3.74 12.28 3.26
N PRO A 135 -3.10 12.17 4.45
CA PRO A 135 -3.68 11.47 5.59
C PRO A 135 -5.05 12.00 6.06
N ASN A 136 -5.36 13.25 5.71
CA ASN A 136 -6.66 13.89 5.96
C ASN A 136 -7.71 13.63 4.86
N GLY A 137 -7.43 12.72 3.93
CA GLY A 137 -8.31 12.35 2.83
C GLY A 137 -8.34 13.32 1.65
N ARG A 138 -7.59 14.45 1.67
CA ARG A 138 -7.56 15.36 0.53
C ARG A 138 -6.78 14.76 -0.63
N ALA A 139 -7.40 14.74 -1.82
CA ALA A 139 -6.72 14.37 -3.04
C ALA A 139 -5.82 15.52 -3.51
N VAL A 140 -4.57 15.21 -3.81
CA VAL A 140 -3.60 16.13 -4.43
C VAL A 140 -3.15 15.50 -5.74
N THR A 141 -3.52 16.10 -6.85
CA THR A 141 -3.06 15.66 -8.17
C THR A 141 -1.68 16.25 -8.45
N VAL A 142 -0.70 15.40 -8.68
CA VAL A 142 0.66 15.79 -9.04
C VAL A 142 0.86 15.51 -10.51
N GLN A 143 1.04 16.57 -11.30
CA GLN A 143 1.42 16.41 -12.71
C GLN A 143 2.93 16.18 -12.84
N PRO A 144 3.36 15.19 -13.62
CA PRO A 144 4.77 14.99 -13.89
C PRO A 144 5.35 16.16 -14.69
N LYS A 145 6.30 16.87 -14.13
CA LYS A 145 6.89 18.08 -14.75
C LYS A 145 7.81 17.82 -15.94
N SER A 146 8.16 16.65 -16.26
CA SER A 146 8.85 16.13 -17.46
C SER A 146 9.63 14.85 -17.19
N PHE A 147 9.80 14.04 -18.21
CA PHE A 147 10.43 12.73 -18.18
C PHE A 147 11.89 12.73 -17.66
N GLY A 148 12.65 13.80 -17.91
CA GLY A 148 14.06 13.89 -17.53
C GLY A 148 14.33 14.16 -16.04
N GLY A 149 13.37 14.71 -15.31
CA GLY A 149 13.51 15.08 -13.89
C GLY A 149 13.31 13.90 -12.94
N TRP A 150 12.52 12.92 -13.33
CA TRP A 150 12.12 11.80 -12.47
C TRP A 150 13.22 10.75 -12.32
N ILE A 151 13.99 10.49 -13.39
CA ILE A 151 15.07 9.50 -13.38
C ILE A 151 16.29 9.97 -12.58
N ARG A 152 16.57 11.28 -12.51
CA ARG A 152 17.71 11.84 -11.77
C ARG A 152 17.45 12.17 -10.31
N LEU A 153 16.20 12.48 -9.97
CA LEU A 153 15.80 12.81 -8.60
C LEU A 153 15.16 11.62 -7.93
N GLY A 154 15.77 10.45 -7.95
CA GLY A 154 15.19 9.28 -7.31
C GLY A 154 14.26 9.69 -6.17
N TRP A 155 13.09 9.16 -6.09
CA TRP A 155 11.98 9.44 -5.14
C TRP A 155 12.44 9.79 -3.71
N ARG A 156 13.67 9.40 -3.35
CA ARG A 156 14.34 9.71 -2.08
C ARG A 156 14.47 11.19 -1.76
N LYS A 157 14.64 12.07 -2.76
CA LYS A 157 14.83 13.51 -2.53
C LYS A 157 13.52 14.30 -2.49
N LEU A 158 12.48 13.85 -3.16
CA LEU A 158 11.16 14.52 -3.13
C LEU A 158 10.45 14.31 -1.79
N LEU A 159 10.63 13.17 -1.16
CA LEU A 159 9.94 12.77 0.07
C LEU A 159 10.67 13.19 1.35
N SER A 160 11.94 13.60 1.26
CA SER A 160 12.69 14.16 2.40
C SER A 160 12.48 15.66 2.61
N ARG A 161 11.93 16.37 1.64
CA ARG A 161 11.56 17.79 1.81
C ARG A 161 10.15 17.89 2.40
N LYS A 162 10.05 18.40 3.62
CA LYS A 162 8.81 18.89 4.20
C LYS A 162 8.09 19.73 3.16
N TYR A 163 6.88 19.32 2.74
CA TYR A 163 6.05 20.11 1.85
C TYR A 163 5.71 21.45 2.53
N THR A 164 6.40 22.48 2.17
CA THR A 164 5.97 23.84 2.45
C THR A 164 4.87 24.18 1.45
N LEU A 165 3.62 24.08 1.90
CA LEU A 165 2.46 24.56 1.16
C LEU A 165 2.57 26.09 1.03
N THR A 166 3.06 26.57 -0.10
CA THR A 166 2.92 27.96 -0.45
C THR A 166 1.46 28.22 -0.79
N LYS A 167 0.74 28.88 0.14
CA LYS A 167 -0.54 29.50 -0.14
C LYS A 167 -0.34 30.52 -1.25
N LYS A 168 -0.73 30.24 -2.48
CA LYS A 168 -0.99 31.30 -3.46
C LYS A 168 -2.28 32.01 -3.04
N GLY A 169 -2.10 33.20 -2.46
CA GLY A 169 -3.21 34.10 -2.21
C GLY A 169 -3.90 34.49 -3.52
N LYS A 170 -5.21 34.44 -3.51
CA LYS A 170 -6.04 35.10 -4.49
C LYS A 170 -5.87 36.63 -4.34
N LYS A 171 -5.55 37.30 -5.41
CA LYS A 171 -6.02 38.65 -5.71
C LYS A 171 -6.97 38.55 -6.86
#